data_fc6d13951fbfddf03944d58628d56912
#
_entry.id   fc6d13951fbfddf03944d58628d56912
#
_cell.length_a   1.000
_cell.length_b   1.000
_cell.length_c   1.000
_cell.angle_alpha   90.00
_cell.angle_beta   90.00
_cell.angle_gamma   90.00
#
_symmetry.space_group_name_H-M   'P 1'
#
loop_
_entity.id
_entity.type
_entity.pdbx_description
1 polymer ?
#
loop_
_entity_poly.entity_id
_entity_poly.type
_entity_poly.pdbx_seq_one_letter_code
_entity_poly.pdbx_strand_id
1 'polypeptide(L)'
;MKEYAYLIYQLKDPMESNYAWMNWKTAKREFNPVHYDGVYYGHIEGNTSESVLEKLFEKFNINQPDDFKGHSLSVSDVVVLFDHNGCKWYYCDRFGWENITRDILER
;
A
#
# COMPACT_ATOMS: atom_id res chain seq x y z
N MET A 1 19.26 7.85 -8.36
CA MET A 1 18.05 7.33 -7.69
C MET A 1 16.83 8.10 -8.15
N LYS A 2 15.72 7.42 -8.20
CA LYS A 2 14.44 8.06 -8.48
C LYS A 2 13.79 8.54 -7.20
N GLU A 3 13.03 9.61 -7.29
CA GLU A 3 12.19 10.06 -6.20
C GLU A 3 10.75 9.66 -6.49
N TYR A 4 10.10 9.11 -5.46
CA TYR A 4 8.70 8.73 -5.52
C TYR A 4 7.92 9.51 -4.47
N ALA A 5 6.71 9.91 -4.80
CA ALA A 5 5.73 10.24 -3.77
C ALA A 5 4.97 8.97 -3.48
N TYR A 6 4.46 8.82 -2.26
CA TYR A 6 3.69 7.63 -1.91
C TYR A 6 2.51 8.01 -1.04
N LEU A 7 1.50 7.16 -1.09
CA LEU A 7 0.30 7.29 -0.27
C LEU A 7 0.01 5.91 0.31
N ILE A 8 -0.15 5.85 1.63
CA ILE A 8 -0.50 4.61 2.31
C ILE A 8 -1.98 4.61 2.59
N TYR A 9 -2.67 3.55 2.15
CA TYR A 9 -4.07 3.30 2.41
C TYR A 9 -4.22 2.11 3.35
N GLN A 10 -5.08 2.26 4.34
CA GLN A 10 -5.40 1.15 5.25
C GLN A 10 -6.91 1.02 5.34
N LEU A 11 -7.39 -0.21 5.54
CA LEU A 11 -8.83 -0.45 5.67
C LEU A 11 -9.40 0.39 6.78
N LYS A 12 -10.53 1.05 6.50
CA LYS A 12 -11.24 1.88 7.48
C LYS A 12 -11.70 1.08 8.67
N ASP A 13 -12.13 -0.15 8.41
CA ASP A 13 -12.78 -0.99 9.40
C ASP A 13 -12.34 -2.44 9.18
N PRO A 14 -11.09 -2.76 9.56
CA PRO A 14 -10.55 -4.09 9.28
C PRO A 14 -11.31 -5.21 9.97
N MET A 15 -11.91 -4.94 11.13
CA MET A 15 -12.66 -5.97 11.85
C MET A 15 -13.96 -6.34 11.16
N GLU A 16 -14.52 -5.42 10.38
CA GLU A 16 -15.74 -5.66 9.62
C GLU A 16 -15.46 -6.10 8.18
N SER A 17 -14.20 -6.05 7.77
CA SER A 17 -13.82 -6.36 6.40
C SER A 17 -13.86 -7.87 6.13
N ASN A 18 -14.30 -8.23 4.92
CA ASN A 18 -14.31 -9.61 4.48
C ASN A 18 -12.93 -10.08 4.02
N TYR A 19 -11.95 -9.18 3.88
CA TYR A 19 -10.65 -9.55 3.34
C TYR A 19 -9.45 -8.98 4.08
N ALA A 20 -9.66 -8.40 5.26
CA ALA A 20 -8.53 -7.92 6.07
C ALA A 20 -7.56 -9.08 6.33
N TRP A 21 -6.26 -8.79 6.15
CA TRP A 21 -5.17 -9.74 6.34
C TRP A 21 -5.17 -10.94 5.39
N MET A 22 -5.96 -10.87 4.31
CA MET A 22 -5.99 -11.92 3.31
C MET A 22 -5.09 -11.58 2.12
N ASN A 23 -4.53 -12.61 1.47
CA ASN A 23 -3.72 -12.38 0.27
C ASN A 23 -4.58 -11.81 -0.86
N TRP A 24 -3.92 -11.25 -1.87
CA TRP A 24 -4.63 -10.60 -2.97
C TRP A 24 -5.54 -11.56 -3.73
N LYS A 25 -5.09 -12.77 -3.96
CA LYS A 25 -5.88 -13.75 -4.70
C LYS A 25 -7.25 -13.94 -4.06
N THR A 26 -7.31 -13.98 -2.74
CA THR A 26 -8.55 -14.12 -1.98
C THR A 26 -9.32 -12.80 -1.93
N ALA A 27 -8.62 -11.69 -1.70
CA ALA A 27 -9.24 -10.38 -1.52
C ALA A 27 -9.80 -9.78 -2.81
N LYS A 28 -9.25 -10.18 -3.95
CA LYS A 28 -9.51 -9.55 -5.24
C LYS A 28 -10.98 -9.34 -5.56
N ARG A 29 -11.82 -10.28 -5.23
CA ARG A 29 -13.26 -10.23 -5.55
C ARG A 29 -13.99 -9.14 -4.77
N GLU A 30 -13.60 -8.95 -3.52
CA GLU A 30 -14.26 -8.01 -2.61
C GLU A 30 -13.56 -6.66 -2.53
N PHE A 31 -12.33 -6.58 -3.01
CA PHE A 31 -11.51 -5.38 -2.90
C PHE A 31 -12.20 -4.18 -3.54
N ASN A 32 -12.20 -3.07 -2.80
CA ASN A 32 -12.72 -1.80 -3.31
C ASN A 32 -11.97 -0.66 -2.63
N PRO A 33 -11.38 0.27 -3.41
CA PRO A 33 -10.67 1.40 -2.81
C PRO A 33 -11.50 2.21 -1.81
N VAL A 34 -12.82 2.21 -1.96
CA VAL A 34 -13.71 2.93 -1.05
C VAL A 34 -13.64 2.39 0.38
N HIS A 35 -13.16 1.17 0.58
CA HIS A 35 -13.00 0.58 1.91
C HIS A 35 -11.79 1.12 2.66
N TYR A 36 -10.98 1.97 2.03
CA TYR A 36 -9.69 2.40 2.54
C TYR A 36 -9.67 3.88 2.89
N ASP A 37 -8.87 4.23 3.89
CA ASP A 37 -8.51 5.61 4.20
C ASP A 37 -7.05 5.84 3.85
N GLY A 38 -6.75 7.00 3.29
CA GLY A 38 -5.36 7.44 3.15
C GLY A 38 -4.84 7.87 4.51
N VAL A 39 -3.83 7.15 5.02
CA VAL A 39 -3.34 7.38 6.38
C VAL A 39 -1.99 8.10 6.41
N TYR A 40 -1.27 8.14 5.31
CA TYR A 40 -0.01 8.86 5.25
C TYR A 40 0.40 9.15 3.82
N TYR A 41 1.01 10.31 3.61
CA TYR A 41 1.56 10.73 2.33
C TYR A 41 2.98 11.23 2.55
N GLY A 42 3.90 10.85 1.68
CA GLY A 42 5.28 11.28 1.82
C GLY A 42 6.09 11.09 0.55
N HIS A 43 7.40 11.25 0.68
CA HIS A 43 8.34 11.09 -0.42
C HIS A 43 9.46 10.17 -0.01
N ILE A 44 9.99 9.41 -0.98
CA ILE A 44 11.05 8.45 -0.72
C ILE A 44 11.86 8.26 -1.98
N GLU A 45 13.15 8.01 -1.84
CA GLU A 45 14.04 7.73 -2.96
C GLU A 45 14.35 6.24 -3.02
N GLY A 46 14.51 5.74 -4.22
CA GLY A 46 14.91 4.36 -4.45
C GLY A 46 15.18 4.12 -5.92
N ASN A 47 15.74 2.97 -6.23
CA ASN A 47 16.08 2.63 -7.61
C ASN A 47 14.92 1.94 -8.34
N THR A 48 14.14 1.16 -7.63
CA THR A 48 13.01 0.41 -8.21
C THR A 48 11.81 0.48 -7.31
N SER A 49 10.64 0.18 -7.85
CA SER A 49 9.41 0.10 -7.06
C SER A 49 9.55 -0.92 -5.93
N GLU A 50 10.15 -2.08 -6.23
CA GLU A 50 10.33 -3.13 -5.25
C GLU A 50 11.18 -2.66 -4.07
N SER A 51 12.30 -1.98 -4.35
CA SER A 51 13.17 -1.51 -3.28
C SER A 51 12.49 -0.43 -2.44
N VAL A 52 11.69 0.42 -3.07
CA VAL A 52 10.94 1.46 -2.37
C VAL A 52 9.90 0.84 -1.45
N LEU A 53 9.17 -0.15 -1.94
CA LEU A 53 8.15 -0.84 -1.14
C LEU A 53 8.76 -1.53 0.07
N GLU A 54 9.93 -2.16 -0.09
CA GLU A 54 10.63 -2.79 1.02
C GLU A 54 11.07 -1.74 2.06
N LYS A 55 11.57 -0.61 1.61
CA LYS A 55 11.94 0.48 2.52
C LYS A 55 10.74 1.00 3.29
N LEU A 56 9.60 1.14 2.62
CA LEU A 56 8.38 1.61 3.27
C LEU A 56 7.87 0.60 4.29
N PHE A 57 7.91 -0.69 3.95
CA PHE A 57 7.50 -1.73 4.87
C PHE A 57 8.35 -1.70 6.15
N GLU A 58 9.65 -1.58 6.00
CA GLU A 58 10.56 -1.48 7.14
C GLU A 58 10.30 -0.22 7.95
N LYS A 59 10.20 0.93 7.28
CA LYS A 59 10.00 2.20 7.94
C LYS A 59 8.73 2.22 8.79
N PHE A 60 7.62 1.78 8.22
CA PHE A 60 6.33 1.85 8.90
C PHE A 60 6.05 0.69 9.86
N ASN A 61 6.99 -0.24 9.97
CA ASN A 61 6.91 -1.31 10.96
C ASN A 61 7.91 -1.14 12.09
N ILE A 62 9.05 -0.50 11.81
CA ILE A 62 10.15 -0.43 12.79
C ILE A 62 10.41 1.00 13.25
N ASN A 63 10.29 1.97 12.35
CA ASN A 63 10.71 3.34 12.64
C ASN A 63 9.71 4.34 12.08
N GLN A 64 8.48 4.26 12.58
CA GLN A 64 7.38 5.09 12.08
C GLN A 64 7.63 6.56 12.32
N PRO A 65 7.25 7.43 11.35
CA PRO A 65 7.26 8.88 11.57
C PRO A 65 6.36 9.26 12.73
N ASP A 66 6.74 10.31 13.46
CA ASP A 66 5.96 10.76 14.62
C ASP A 66 4.54 11.18 14.28
N ASP A 67 4.33 11.63 13.05
CA ASP A 67 3.01 12.09 12.60
C ASP A 67 2.18 10.99 11.93
N PHE A 68 2.65 9.74 11.97
CA PHE A 68 1.91 8.61 11.41
C PHE A 68 0.83 8.17 12.40
N LYS A 69 -0.41 8.15 11.95
CA LYS A 69 -1.57 7.81 12.78
C LYS A 69 -2.14 6.42 12.52
N GLY A 70 -1.64 5.74 11.50
CA GLY A 70 -2.12 4.41 11.16
C GLY A 70 -1.47 3.31 11.99
N HIS A 71 -1.80 2.07 11.67
CA HIS A 71 -1.14 0.91 12.29
C HIS A 71 0.03 0.47 11.42
N SER A 72 0.88 -0.39 11.94
CA SER A 72 2.00 -0.96 11.19
C SER A 72 1.52 -1.55 9.86
N LEU A 73 2.35 -1.44 8.83
CA LEU A 73 1.99 -2.01 7.53
C LEU A 73 1.82 -3.52 7.65
N SER A 74 0.74 -4.01 7.09
CA SER A 74 0.40 -5.43 7.18
C SER A 74 -0.32 -5.86 5.91
N VAL A 75 -0.53 -7.17 5.79
CA VAL A 75 -1.29 -7.74 4.66
C VAL A 75 -2.64 -7.05 4.53
N SER A 76 -3.03 -6.75 3.33
CA SER A 76 -4.22 -6.02 2.89
C SER A 76 -4.07 -4.50 2.87
N ASP A 77 -3.00 -3.94 3.40
CA ASP A 77 -2.72 -2.51 3.21
C ASP A 77 -2.33 -2.25 1.76
N VAL A 78 -2.51 -1.00 1.32
CA VAL A 78 -2.21 -0.61 -0.05
C VAL A 78 -1.28 0.58 -0.05
N VAL A 79 -0.28 0.55 -0.94
CA VAL A 79 0.59 1.70 -1.18
C VAL A 79 0.45 2.11 -2.63
N VAL A 80 0.24 3.39 -2.86
CA VAL A 80 0.27 3.95 -4.21
C VAL A 80 1.58 4.70 -4.37
N LEU A 81 2.33 4.36 -5.40
CA LEU A 81 3.58 5.04 -5.74
C LEU A 81 3.35 5.96 -6.92
N PHE A 82 3.85 7.17 -6.82
CA PHE A 82 3.76 8.18 -7.88
C PHE A 82 5.16 8.54 -8.34
N ASP A 83 5.34 8.57 -9.65
CA ASP A 83 6.55 9.13 -10.25
C ASP A 83 6.15 9.96 -11.47
N HIS A 84 7.11 10.42 -12.27
CA HIS A 84 6.81 11.26 -13.43
C HIS A 84 6.03 10.51 -14.52
N ASN A 85 5.94 9.19 -14.45
CA ASN A 85 5.21 8.37 -15.42
C ASN A 85 3.78 8.04 -14.97
N GLY A 86 3.37 8.49 -13.79
CA GLY A 86 2.04 8.23 -13.28
C GLY A 86 2.06 7.52 -11.95
N CYS A 87 1.01 6.77 -11.67
CA CYS A 87 0.91 6.07 -10.38
C CYS A 87 0.67 4.58 -10.57
N LYS A 88 1.10 3.83 -9.58
CA LYS A 88 0.89 2.38 -9.53
C LYS A 88 0.43 1.99 -8.14
N TRP A 89 -0.49 1.06 -8.09
CA TRP A 89 -1.11 0.57 -6.86
C TRP A 89 -0.55 -0.78 -6.49
N TYR A 90 -0.17 -0.94 -5.22
CA TYR A 90 0.41 -2.17 -4.71
C TYR A 90 -0.33 -2.62 -3.47
N TYR A 91 -0.76 -3.86 -3.47
CA TYR A 91 -1.43 -4.50 -2.35
C TYR A 91 -0.38 -5.28 -1.54
N CYS A 92 -0.35 -5.08 -0.24
CA CYS A 92 0.57 -5.82 0.63
C CYS A 92 0.07 -7.25 0.76
N ASP A 93 0.81 -8.17 0.17
CA ASP A 93 0.48 -9.59 0.18
C ASP A 93 1.32 -10.30 1.23
N ARG A 94 1.08 -11.57 1.44
CA ARG A 94 1.81 -12.35 2.44
C ARG A 94 3.29 -12.46 2.15
N PHE A 95 3.66 -12.54 0.89
CA PHE A 95 5.04 -12.72 0.47
C PHE A 95 5.48 -11.62 -0.47
N GLY A 96 5.24 -10.38 -0.06
CA GLY A 96 5.67 -9.24 -0.84
C GLY A 96 4.49 -8.40 -1.29
N TRP A 97 4.62 -7.77 -2.45
CA TRP A 97 3.64 -6.81 -2.94
C TRP A 97 3.08 -7.25 -4.27
N GLU A 98 1.78 -7.13 -4.42
CA GLU A 98 1.08 -7.41 -5.67
C GLU A 98 0.75 -6.10 -6.36
N ASN A 99 1.22 -5.92 -7.61
CA ASN A 99 0.86 -4.75 -8.40
C ASN A 99 -0.56 -4.91 -8.91
N ILE A 100 -1.48 -4.10 -8.40
CA ILE A 100 -2.90 -4.19 -8.72
C ILE A 100 -3.38 -3.03 -9.58
N THR A 101 -2.46 -2.29 -10.18
CA THR A 101 -2.79 -1.13 -11.00
C THR A 101 -3.81 -1.47 -12.08
N ARG A 102 -3.62 -2.59 -12.76
CA ARG A 102 -4.51 -3.03 -13.81
C ARG A 102 -5.92 -3.29 -13.30
N ASP A 103 -6.02 -3.94 -12.14
CA ASP A 103 -7.30 -4.23 -11.50
C ASP A 103 -8.04 -2.94 -11.17
N ILE A 104 -7.32 -1.93 -10.71
CA ILE A 104 -7.90 -0.62 -10.39
C ILE A 104 -8.44 0.05 -11.65
N LEU A 105 -7.66 0.04 -12.72
CA LEU A 105 -8.03 0.71 -13.98
C LEU A 105 -9.21 0.04 -14.69
N GLU A 106 -9.41 -1.23 -14.47
CA GLU A 106 -10.48 -2.00 -15.12
C GLU A 106 -11.80 -1.98 -14.35
N ARG A 107 -11.85 -1.30 -13.23
CA ARG A 107 -13.06 -1.22 -12.41
C ARG A 107 -14.03 -0.13 -12.85
#